data_c5ef15bbf8038c18be481f293e73e606
#
_entry.id   c5ef15bbf8038c18be481f293e73e606
#
_cell.length_a   1.000
_cell.length_b   1.000
_cell.length_c   1.000
_cell.angle_alpha   90.00
_cell.angle_beta   90.00
_cell.angle_gamma   90.00
#
_symmetry.space_group_name_H-M   'P 1'
#
loop_
_entity.id
_entity.type
_entity.pdbx_description
1 polymer ?
#
loop_
_entity_poly.entity_id
_entity_poly.type
_entity_poly.pdbx_seq_one_letter_code
_entity_poly.pdbx_strand_id
1 'polypeptide(L)'
;MAKLTVLTEGFTGLSFEVKSEKASVGRLDENAICIPEASVSSNHCELWLKGDDVIVKDLGSTNGSFINELQLAPEKEATLRPGQILRLGQVQLRFETGKKQTEASRQSVKLGDSGAAATAGTTAFSKKSNKANKVFFAVGGVLLVIIIAALVFAFLNLGSPNP
;
A
#
# COMPACT_ATOMS: atom_id res chain seq x y z
N MET A 1 -5.77 22.92 -7.19
CA MET A 1 -6.71 22.47 -6.15
C MET A 1 -6.50 20.97 -5.96
N ALA A 2 -6.34 20.52 -4.73
CA ALA A 2 -6.17 19.12 -4.41
C ALA A 2 -7.54 18.41 -4.38
N LYS A 3 -7.66 17.28 -5.06
CA LYS A 3 -8.92 16.54 -5.24
C LYS A 3 -8.67 15.05 -4.99
N LEU A 4 -9.55 14.43 -4.23
CA LEU A 4 -9.58 12.97 -4.01
C LEU A 4 -10.82 12.42 -4.75
N THR A 5 -10.61 11.51 -5.69
CA THR A 5 -11.67 10.86 -6.46
C THR A 5 -11.80 9.40 -6.02
N VAL A 6 -13.00 8.98 -5.61
CA VAL A 6 -13.27 7.60 -5.17
C VAL A 6 -13.28 6.66 -6.38
N LEU A 7 -12.55 5.55 -6.26
CA LEU A 7 -12.43 4.51 -7.29
C LEU A 7 -13.25 3.25 -6.94
N THR A 8 -13.59 3.05 -5.66
CA THR A 8 -14.33 1.87 -5.19
C THR A 8 -15.74 1.84 -5.74
N GLU A 9 -16.18 0.65 -6.18
CA GLU A 9 -17.55 0.42 -6.64
C GLU A 9 -18.57 0.79 -5.56
N GLY A 10 -19.71 1.33 -5.96
CA GLY A 10 -20.74 1.86 -5.06
C GLY A 10 -20.57 3.33 -4.67
N PHE A 11 -19.33 3.84 -4.70
CA PHE A 11 -18.99 5.24 -4.44
C PHE A 11 -18.23 5.88 -5.60
N THR A 12 -18.11 5.17 -6.73
CA THR A 12 -17.34 5.62 -7.90
C THR A 12 -17.83 6.96 -8.41
N GLY A 13 -16.90 7.89 -8.63
CA GLY A 13 -17.18 9.23 -9.13
C GLY A 13 -17.43 10.27 -8.05
N LEU A 14 -17.61 9.89 -6.78
CA LEU A 14 -17.56 10.84 -5.69
C LEU A 14 -16.17 11.46 -5.63
N SER A 15 -16.13 12.76 -5.46
CA SER A 15 -14.87 13.47 -5.37
C SER A 15 -14.93 14.55 -4.31
N PHE A 16 -13.85 14.65 -3.56
CA PHE A 16 -13.71 15.58 -2.45
C PHE A 16 -12.57 16.55 -2.75
N GLU A 17 -12.85 17.83 -2.62
CA GLU A 17 -11.82 18.86 -2.71
C GLU A 17 -11.22 19.11 -1.33
N VAL A 18 -9.91 19.05 -1.23
CA VAL A 18 -9.19 19.46 -0.03
C VAL A 18 -8.98 20.96 -0.10
N LYS A 19 -9.88 21.72 0.52
CA LYS A 19 -9.90 23.19 0.49
C LYS A 19 -9.12 23.85 1.62
N SER A 20 -8.98 23.14 2.74
CA SER A 20 -8.30 23.62 3.93
C SER A 20 -6.90 23.07 4.01
N GLU A 21 -6.01 23.79 4.70
CA GLU A 21 -4.65 23.29 5.00
C GLU A 21 -4.68 21.96 5.76
N LYS A 22 -5.74 21.73 6.57
CA LYS A 22 -5.99 20.51 7.31
C LYS A 22 -7.43 20.07 7.09
N ALA A 23 -7.65 18.79 6.76
CA ALA A 23 -8.95 18.18 6.60
C ALA A 23 -8.99 16.82 7.32
N SER A 24 -10.02 16.58 8.13
CA SER A 24 -10.28 15.25 8.70
C SER A 24 -11.02 14.37 7.69
N VAL A 25 -10.73 13.06 7.72
CA VAL A 25 -11.40 12.05 6.90
C VAL A 25 -11.90 10.93 7.79
N GLY A 26 -13.15 10.54 7.61
CA GLY A 26 -13.73 9.44 8.38
C GLY A 26 -15.15 9.13 7.95
N ARG A 27 -15.76 8.19 8.67
CA ARG A 27 -17.11 7.71 8.36
C ARG A 27 -18.22 8.64 8.84
N LEU A 28 -17.97 9.41 9.88
CA LEU A 28 -18.97 10.30 10.47
C LEU A 28 -19.03 11.64 9.72
N ASP A 29 -20.23 12.24 9.71
CA ASP A 29 -20.53 13.50 9.02
C ASP A 29 -19.80 14.71 9.62
N GLU A 30 -19.25 14.59 10.81
CA GLU A 30 -18.43 15.62 11.47
C GLU A 30 -17.06 15.80 10.82
N ASN A 31 -16.64 14.84 9.97
CA ASN A 31 -15.39 14.96 9.25
C ASN A 31 -15.52 15.91 8.05
N ALA A 32 -14.46 16.63 7.75
CA ALA A 32 -14.40 17.50 6.57
C ALA A 32 -14.62 16.71 5.26
N ILE A 33 -14.19 15.44 5.24
CA ILE A 33 -14.45 14.46 4.19
C ILE A 33 -15.12 13.26 4.82
N CYS A 34 -16.45 13.16 4.63
CA CYS A 34 -17.24 12.02 5.10
C CYS A 34 -17.28 10.92 4.04
N ILE A 35 -16.88 9.71 4.42
CA ILE A 35 -16.95 8.49 3.59
C ILE A 35 -17.77 7.47 4.37
N PRO A 36 -19.09 7.35 4.13
CA PRO A 36 -20.01 6.53 4.92
C PRO A 36 -19.89 5.04 4.56
N GLU A 37 -18.70 4.46 4.74
CA GLU A 37 -18.39 3.06 4.46
C GLU A 37 -17.88 2.36 5.74
N ALA A 38 -18.35 1.13 5.99
CA ALA A 38 -18.16 0.42 7.25
C ALA A 38 -16.70 0.11 7.59
N SER A 39 -15.83 -0.05 6.58
CA SER A 39 -14.40 -0.29 6.77
C SER A 39 -13.62 0.97 7.12
N VAL A 40 -14.23 2.16 6.98
CA VAL A 40 -13.64 3.44 7.35
C VAL A 40 -13.96 3.74 8.81
N SER A 41 -12.96 4.06 9.62
CA SER A 41 -13.15 4.44 11.03
C SER A 41 -13.88 5.78 11.16
N SER A 42 -14.53 6.04 12.29
CA SER A 42 -15.26 7.29 12.61
C SER A 42 -14.40 8.52 12.31
N ASN A 43 -13.18 8.54 12.84
CA ASN A 43 -12.08 9.45 12.51
C ASN A 43 -10.93 8.58 12.02
N HIS A 44 -10.66 8.55 10.73
CA HIS A 44 -9.74 7.59 10.12
C HIS A 44 -8.34 8.18 9.96
N CYS A 45 -8.25 9.32 9.32
CA CYS A 45 -6.98 10.00 9.08
C CYS A 45 -7.15 11.52 8.95
N GLU A 46 -6.05 12.22 8.99
CA GLU A 46 -5.95 13.64 8.68
C GLU A 46 -5.14 13.84 7.39
N LEU A 47 -5.56 14.82 6.62
CA LEU A 47 -4.91 15.26 5.39
C LEU A 47 -4.42 16.68 5.58
N TRP A 48 -3.17 16.93 5.27
CA TRP A 48 -2.56 18.25 5.38
C TRP A 48 -2.01 18.64 4.00
N LEU A 49 -2.50 19.75 3.46
CA LEU A 49 -2.08 20.23 2.15
C LEU A 49 -0.72 20.93 2.26
N LYS A 50 0.27 20.43 1.54
CA LYS A 50 1.60 21.02 1.42
C LYS A 50 1.98 21.26 -0.04
N GLY A 51 1.67 22.44 -0.55
CA GLY A 51 1.91 22.78 -1.95
C GLY A 51 1.07 21.91 -2.89
N ASP A 52 1.72 21.11 -3.71
CA ASP A 52 1.05 20.19 -4.64
C ASP A 52 0.87 18.78 -4.04
N ASP A 53 1.46 18.48 -2.90
CA ASP A 53 1.38 17.20 -2.20
C ASP A 53 0.40 17.28 -1.02
N VAL A 54 -0.06 16.12 -0.56
CA VAL A 54 -0.86 15.98 0.66
C VAL A 54 -0.11 15.10 1.64
N ILE A 55 0.03 15.53 2.87
CA ILE A 55 0.52 14.68 3.96
C ILE A 55 -0.70 13.95 4.53
N VAL A 56 -0.60 12.65 4.65
CA VAL A 56 -1.60 11.78 5.27
C VAL A 56 -1.07 11.30 6.61
N LYS A 57 -1.87 11.44 7.67
CA LYS A 57 -1.59 10.91 8.99
C LYS A 57 -2.74 10.00 9.43
N ASP A 58 -2.46 8.71 9.61
CA ASP A 58 -3.41 7.75 10.16
C ASP A 58 -3.63 8.01 11.65
N LEU A 59 -4.87 8.04 12.11
CA LEU A 59 -5.24 8.29 13.52
C LEU A 59 -5.47 7.00 14.32
N GLY A 60 -4.78 5.92 13.98
CA GLY A 60 -4.99 4.62 14.59
C GLY A 60 -6.26 3.94 14.06
N SER A 61 -6.47 4.02 12.77
CA SER A 61 -7.65 3.43 12.13
C SER A 61 -7.68 1.91 12.26
N THR A 62 -8.90 1.33 12.33
CA THR A 62 -9.09 -0.11 12.54
C THR A 62 -8.55 -0.95 11.38
N ASN A 63 -8.77 -0.50 10.14
CA ASN A 63 -8.38 -1.24 8.94
C ASN A 63 -7.14 -0.67 8.24
N GLY A 64 -6.55 0.37 8.80
CA GLY A 64 -5.34 1.01 8.30
C GLY A 64 -5.54 1.92 7.09
N SER A 65 -4.57 2.82 6.91
CA SER A 65 -4.41 3.66 5.74
C SER A 65 -3.24 3.16 4.90
N PHE A 66 -3.33 3.25 3.56
CA PHE A 66 -2.28 2.77 2.65
C PHE A 66 -2.07 3.76 1.51
N ILE A 67 -0.83 3.94 1.10
CA ILE A 67 -0.47 4.70 -0.11
C ILE A 67 0.17 3.72 -1.10
N ASN A 68 -0.47 3.50 -2.27
CA ASN A 68 -0.01 2.55 -3.28
C ASN A 68 0.38 1.19 -2.68
N GLU A 69 -0.54 0.56 -1.90
CA GLU A 69 -0.35 -0.74 -1.23
C GLU A 69 0.60 -0.72 0.00
N LEU A 70 1.35 0.36 0.24
CA LEU A 70 2.20 0.49 1.41
C LEU A 70 1.38 1.01 2.60
N GLN A 71 1.29 0.22 3.66
CA GLN A 71 0.59 0.60 4.88
C GLN A 71 1.32 1.73 5.63
N LEU A 72 0.55 2.71 6.07
CA LEU A 72 1.04 3.74 6.97
C LEU A 72 1.09 3.18 8.39
N ALA A 73 2.18 3.48 9.09
CA ALA A 73 2.22 3.20 10.52
C ALA A 73 1.29 4.20 11.25
N PRO A 74 0.55 3.76 12.28
CA PRO A 74 -0.31 4.64 13.06
C PRO A 74 0.45 5.85 13.59
N GLU A 75 -0.18 7.02 13.58
CA GLU A 75 0.37 8.31 14.01
C GLU A 75 1.59 8.80 13.20
N LYS A 76 1.99 8.10 12.14
CA LYS A 76 3.06 8.54 11.23
C LYS A 76 2.51 9.29 10.04
N GLU A 77 3.27 10.29 9.62
CA GLU A 77 2.99 11.08 8.45
C GLU A 77 3.59 10.42 7.20
N ALA A 78 2.84 10.42 6.11
CA ALA A 78 3.33 9.98 4.80
C ALA A 78 2.87 10.94 3.71
N THR A 79 3.72 11.15 2.70
CA THR A 79 3.41 12.05 1.58
C THR A 79 2.64 11.32 0.50
N LEU A 80 1.45 11.81 0.19
CA LEU A 80 0.62 11.41 -0.94
C LEU A 80 0.86 12.38 -2.09
N ARG A 81 1.36 11.87 -3.20
CA ARG A 81 1.67 12.66 -4.41
C ARG A 81 0.56 12.55 -5.44
N PRO A 82 0.43 13.53 -6.32
CA PRO A 82 -0.53 13.47 -7.41
C PRO A 82 -0.41 12.18 -8.24
N GLY A 83 -1.55 11.56 -8.54
CA GLY A 83 -1.63 10.29 -9.26
C GLY A 83 -1.54 9.04 -8.39
N GLN A 84 -1.12 9.15 -7.14
CA GLN A 84 -1.11 8.01 -6.21
C GLN A 84 -2.51 7.69 -5.68
N ILE A 85 -2.66 6.45 -5.19
CA ILE A 85 -3.90 5.95 -4.60
C ILE A 85 -3.74 5.93 -3.07
N LEU A 86 -4.66 6.59 -2.39
CA LEU A 86 -4.87 6.48 -0.95
C LEU A 86 -5.99 5.45 -0.72
N ARG A 87 -5.71 4.41 0.06
CA ARG A 87 -6.71 3.43 0.49
C ARG A 87 -6.97 3.56 1.98
N LEU A 88 -8.23 3.73 2.34
CA LEU A 88 -8.71 3.83 3.73
C LEU A 88 -9.63 2.64 3.98
N GLY A 89 -9.15 1.65 4.74
CA GLY A 89 -9.83 0.36 4.82
C GLY A 89 -9.98 -0.28 3.43
N GLN A 90 -11.21 -0.38 2.92
CA GLN A 90 -11.51 -0.91 1.58
C GLN A 90 -11.74 0.18 0.52
N VAL A 91 -11.84 1.44 0.93
CA VAL A 91 -12.11 2.56 0.01
C VAL A 91 -10.82 3.07 -0.61
N GLN A 92 -10.77 3.09 -1.93
CA GLN A 92 -9.67 3.60 -2.72
C GLN A 92 -10.00 4.98 -3.27
N LEU A 93 -9.08 5.93 -3.08
CA LEU A 93 -9.19 7.31 -3.56
C LEU A 93 -7.95 7.66 -4.37
N ARG A 94 -8.14 8.19 -5.58
CA ARG A 94 -7.05 8.75 -6.38
C ARG A 94 -6.85 10.20 -6.00
N PHE A 95 -5.62 10.57 -5.72
CA PHE A 95 -5.25 11.95 -5.51
C PHE A 95 -4.89 12.64 -6.81
N GLU A 96 -5.53 13.77 -7.08
CA GLU A 96 -5.33 14.59 -8.28
C GLU A 96 -5.10 16.05 -7.88
N THR A 97 -4.21 16.73 -8.58
CA THR A 97 -4.07 18.18 -8.46
C THR A 97 -4.59 18.84 -9.72
N GLY A 98 -5.18 20.03 -9.60
CA GLY A 98 -5.69 20.78 -10.75
C GLY A 98 -4.63 21.27 -11.74
N LYS A 99 -3.34 21.00 -11.50
CA LYS A 99 -2.29 21.11 -12.48
C LYS A 99 -2.33 19.86 -13.34
N LYS A 100 -2.64 20.02 -14.61
CA LYS A 100 -2.54 19.00 -15.65
C LYS A 100 -1.15 18.36 -15.55
N GLN A 101 -1.06 17.14 -14.99
CA GLN A 101 0.16 16.38 -15.11
C GLN A 101 0.38 16.17 -16.59
N THR A 102 1.39 16.85 -17.14
CA THR A 102 1.98 16.46 -18.41
C THR A 102 2.45 15.03 -18.17
N GLU A 103 1.85 14.07 -18.85
CA GLU A 103 2.22 12.66 -18.86
C GLU A 103 3.68 12.52 -19.30
N ALA A 104 4.60 12.74 -18.40
CA ALA A 104 6.01 12.46 -18.60
C ALA A 104 6.30 11.04 -18.14
N SER A 105 5.78 10.08 -18.85
CA SER A 105 6.36 8.72 -18.96
C SER A 105 5.60 7.86 -19.97
N ARG A 106 5.26 8.42 -21.13
CA ARG A 106 5.22 7.60 -22.34
C ARG A 106 6.53 7.84 -23.07
N GLN A 107 7.51 7.00 -22.83
CA GLN A 107 8.59 6.82 -23.80
C GLN A 107 7.93 6.35 -25.10
N SER A 108 7.61 7.30 -25.95
CA SER A 108 7.33 7.03 -27.35
C SER A 108 8.62 6.54 -27.95
N VAL A 109 8.74 5.22 -28.11
CA VAL A 109 9.71 4.62 -29.03
C VAL A 109 9.37 5.17 -30.40
N LYS A 110 10.14 6.16 -30.89
CA LYS A 110 10.14 6.53 -32.29
C LYS A 110 10.64 5.32 -33.06
N LEU A 111 9.75 4.65 -33.79
CA LEU A 111 10.14 3.80 -34.89
C LEU A 111 10.75 4.72 -35.96
N GLY A 112 12.06 4.78 -36.00
CA GLY A 112 12.80 5.27 -37.13
C GLY A 112 12.88 4.12 -38.14
N ASP A 113 12.20 4.30 -39.28
CA ASP A 113 12.31 3.48 -40.46
C ASP A 113 13.72 3.61 -41.03
N SER A 114 14.47 2.53 -41.11
CA SER A 114 15.53 2.30 -42.11
C SER A 114 16.04 0.86 -42.00
N GLY A 115 15.94 0.17 -43.11
CA GLY A 115 16.10 -1.23 -43.34
C GLY A 115 17.47 -1.87 -43.08
N ALA A 116 17.41 -3.18 -43.22
CA ALA A 116 18.42 -4.19 -43.56
C ALA A 116 18.99 -5.08 -42.46
N ALA A 117 18.62 -6.35 -42.60
CA ALA A 117 19.41 -7.60 -42.46
C ALA A 117 19.90 -8.07 -41.09
N ALA A 118 19.26 -9.20 -40.71
CA ALA A 118 19.84 -10.42 -40.11
C ALA A 118 20.90 -10.32 -39.01
N THR A 119 20.58 -10.81 -37.83
CA THR A 119 21.15 -12.05 -37.24
C THR A 119 20.57 -12.35 -35.89
N ALA A 120 20.36 -13.64 -35.65
CA ALA A 120 19.87 -14.22 -34.41
C ALA A 120 20.69 -13.81 -33.18
N GLY A 121 20.01 -13.38 -32.12
CA GLY A 121 20.60 -13.11 -30.83
C GLY A 121 19.55 -13.35 -29.74
N THR A 122 19.57 -14.56 -29.21
CA THR A 122 18.80 -15.00 -28.02
C THR A 122 19.16 -14.12 -26.83
N THR A 123 18.32 -13.18 -26.47
CA THR A 123 18.49 -12.48 -25.18
C THR A 123 17.65 -13.14 -24.13
N ALA A 124 18.34 -13.88 -23.26
CA ALA A 124 17.84 -14.50 -22.06
C ALA A 124 17.11 -13.49 -21.17
N PHE A 125 15.85 -13.81 -20.82
CA PHE A 125 15.11 -13.18 -19.74
C PHE A 125 15.88 -13.38 -18.43
N SER A 126 16.48 -12.32 -17.91
CA SER A 126 17.10 -12.31 -16.59
C SER A 126 16.01 -12.43 -15.52
N LYS A 127 15.77 -13.65 -15.08
CA LYS A 127 14.93 -13.98 -13.95
C LYS A 127 15.56 -13.43 -12.68
N LYS A 128 15.02 -12.33 -12.15
CA LYS A 128 15.42 -11.77 -10.85
C LYS A 128 15.24 -12.84 -9.78
N SER A 129 16.35 -13.41 -9.34
CA SER A 129 16.43 -14.48 -8.35
C SER A 129 16.04 -13.93 -6.96
N ASN A 130 14.92 -14.38 -6.43
CA ASN A 130 14.48 -14.12 -5.04
C ASN A 130 15.36 -14.94 -4.06
N LYS A 131 16.59 -14.50 -3.83
CA LYS A 131 17.47 -15.13 -2.81
C LYS A 131 16.98 -14.90 -1.37
N ALA A 132 16.19 -13.86 -1.12
CA ALA A 132 15.68 -13.54 0.22
C ALA A 132 14.69 -14.60 0.76
N ASN A 133 13.84 -15.18 -0.09
CA ASN A 133 12.84 -16.16 0.37
C ASN A 133 13.46 -17.51 0.79
N LYS A 134 14.59 -17.93 0.20
CA LYS A 134 15.22 -19.22 0.59
C LYS A 134 15.81 -19.19 1.99
N VAL A 135 16.36 -18.05 2.42
CA VAL A 135 16.93 -17.89 3.78
C VAL A 135 15.79 -17.88 4.82
N PHE A 136 14.68 -17.25 4.51
CA PHE A 136 13.51 -17.19 5.42
C PHE A 136 12.90 -18.57 5.68
N PHE A 137 12.75 -19.40 4.64
CA PHE A 137 12.26 -20.78 4.79
C PHE A 137 13.25 -21.69 5.49
N ALA A 138 14.55 -21.50 5.30
CA ALA A 138 15.57 -22.30 5.99
C ALA A 138 15.58 -22.00 7.51
N VAL A 139 15.53 -20.72 7.90
CA VAL A 139 15.52 -20.32 9.33
C VAL A 139 14.20 -20.75 9.99
N GLY A 140 13.06 -20.59 9.32
CA GLY A 140 11.75 -21.05 9.83
C GLY A 140 11.68 -22.55 10.03
N GLY A 141 12.25 -23.34 9.12
CA GLY A 141 12.31 -24.79 9.21
C GLY A 141 13.14 -25.29 10.38
N VAL A 142 14.32 -24.68 10.62
CA VAL A 142 15.18 -25.03 11.75
C VAL A 142 14.50 -24.73 13.09
N LEU A 143 13.82 -23.58 13.20
CA LEU A 143 13.12 -23.16 14.42
C LEU A 143 11.97 -24.12 14.75
N LEU A 144 11.23 -24.58 13.74
CA LEU A 144 10.14 -25.54 13.89
C LEU A 144 10.65 -26.92 14.37
N VAL A 145 11.77 -27.39 13.85
CA VAL A 145 12.40 -28.65 14.30
C VAL A 145 12.83 -28.56 15.75
N ILE A 146 13.41 -27.43 16.19
CA ILE A 146 13.82 -27.23 17.59
C ILE A 146 12.60 -27.23 18.52
N ILE A 147 11.50 -26.59 18.14
CA ILE A 147 10.26 -26.58 18.94
C ILE A 147 9.68 -28.00 19.06
N ILE A 148 9.63 -28.77 17.97
CA ILE A 148 9.13 -30.15 17.99
C ILE A 148 10.03 -31.02 18.88
N ALA A 149 11.36 -30.90 18.77
CA ALA A 149 12.29 -31.65 19.61
C ALA A 149 12.13 -31.32 21.10
N ALA A 150 11.93 -30.03 21.44
CA ALA A 150 11.66 -29.60 22.81
C ALA A 150 10.36 -30.16 23.37
N LEU A 151 9.29 -30.18 22.56
CA LEU A 151 7.99 -30.74 22.95
C LEU A 151 8.04 -32.25 23.16
N VAL A 152 8.74 -32.99 22.28
CA VAL A 152 8.98 -34.43 22.43
C VAL A 152 9.80 -34.73 23.67
N PHE A 153 10.86 -33.97 23.90
CA PHE A 153 11.69 -34.12 25.11
C PHE A 153 10.87 -33.85 26.38
N ALA A 154 10.07 -32.78 26.41
CA ALA A 154 9.18 -32.47 27.53
C ALA A 154 8.16 -33.59 27.78
N PHE A 155 7.54 -34.13 26.71
CA PHE A 155 6.57 -35.19 26.80
C PHE A 155 7.19 -36.50 27.36
N LEU A 156 8.37 -36.86 26.90
CA LEU A 156 9.10 -38.05 27.40
C LEU A 156 9.54 -37.90 28.85
N ASN A 157 9.90 -36.66 29.28
CA ASN A 157 10.37 -36.42 30.63
C ASN A 157 9.24 -36.22 31.67
N LEU A 158 8.08 -35.74 31.24
CA LEU A 158 6.89 -35.63 32.11
C LEU A 158 6.08 -36.92 32.21
N GLY A 159 6.27 -37.87 31.25
CA GLY A 159 5.55 -39.14 31.19
C GLY A 159 6.16 -40.26 32.02
N SER A 160 7.24 -40.03 32.80
CA SER A 160 7.81 -41.02 33.69
C SER A 160 7.19 -40.90 35.09
N PRO A 161 6.26 -41.78 35.49
CA PRO A 161 5.83 -41.83 36.87
C PRO A 161 6.99 -42.35 37.70
N ASN A 162 7.47 -41.52 38.62
CA ASN A 162 8.48 -41.91 39.58
C ASN A 162 7.86 -42.95 40.55
N PRO A 163 8.56 -44.10 40.84
CA PRO A 163 8.03 -45.16 41.71
C PRO A 163 7.92 -44.73 43.18
#